data_107306c9390683cd9230d5b7a48c7687
#
_entry.id   107306c9390683cd9230d5b7a48c7687
#
_cell.length_a   1.000
_cell.length_b   1.000
_cell.length_c   1.000
_cell.angle_alpha   90.00
_cell.angle_beta   90.00
_cell.angle_gamma   90.00
#
_symmetry.space_group_name_H-M   'P 1'
#
loop_
_entity.id
_entity.type
_entity.pdbx_description
1 polymer ?
#
loop_
_entity_poly.entity_id
_entity_poly.type
_entity_poly.pdbx_seq_one_letter_code
_entity_poly.pdbx_strand_id
1 'polypeptide(L)'
;MITLSRLYVHPVKSLRGLQLSHAQVASHGLAFDRSFMITEPDGTFITARQYPQMVLFTPALLADGLFLTAPDGESAAIRFIDFAPDAQPTEVWGNHFTALIAPVAINSWLSGYFQREVQLRWLGPELTRRVKKHPEIPLSFADGYPYLLINEASFQDLQQRCPSSIRLEQFRPNLVVTGSPAWAEDGWQVIRVGDVMFDLVKPCSRCVLTTVSVERGRKHPSGEPLSTLQQFRTADNGDVDFGQNMIARNSGIIRVGDSVEVLSTKPPRPYGAGKVVESLQAPQDSTTSVSIEYQGKVFAGNNQQILLEQLEQQGIRIPYSCRAGLCGSCKITLVEGEVAPLKKSAMAANGTILCCSCIPKSDVKLA
;
A
#
# COMPACT_ATOMS: atom_id res chain seq x y z
N MET A 1 -17.74 -5.08 -25.46
CA MET A 1 -17.74 -6.22 -24.51
C MET A 1 -16.62 -5.96 -23.52
N ILE A 2 -16.87 -6.06 -22.22
CA ILE A 2 -15.85 -5.90 -21.19
C ILE A 2 -15.16 -7.24 -20.99
N THR A 3 -13.86 -7.27 -20.90
CA THR A 3 -13.05 -8.49 -20.68
C THR A 3 -11.95 -8.28 -19.65
N LEU A 4 -11.53 -9.36 -19.01
CA LEU A 4 -10.38 -9.39 -18.15
C LEU A 4 -9.10 -9.35 -19.00
N SER A 5 -8.39 -8.20 -19.01
CA SER A 5 -7.22 -7.99 -19.87
C SER A 5 -5.92 -8.45 -19.23
N ARG A 6 -5.78 -8.33 -17.89
CA ARG A 6 -4.59 -8.75 -17.16
C ARG A 6 -4.96 -9.24 -15.77
N LEU A 7 -4.15 -10.16 -15.27
CA LEU A 7 -4.17 -10.67 -13.91
C LEU A 7 -2.80 -10.48 -13.27
N TYR A 8 -2.78 -10.05 -12.00
CA TYR A 8 -1.57 -9.94 -11.22
C TYR A 8 -1.74 -10.56 -9.85
N VAL A 9 -0.69 -11.24 -9.41
CA VAL A 9 -0.52 -11.68 -8.03
C VAL A 9 0.72 -11.00 -7.44
N HIS A 10 0.66 -10.66 -6.17
CA HIS A 10 1.75 -10.03 -5.45
C HIS A 10 2.15 -10.92 -4.27
N PRO A 11 2.95 -11.97 -4.46
CA PRO A 11 3.17 -12.98 -3.43
C PRO A 11 3.68 -12.41 -2.12
N VAL A 12 4.60 -11.45 -2.20
CA VAL A 12 5.17 -10.78 -1.04
C VAL A 12 4.69 -9.33 -0.96
N LYS A 13 4.20 -8.92 0.20
CA LYS A 13 3.79 -7.53 0.45
C LYS A 13 4.93 -6.57 0.08
N SER A 14 4.64 -5.54 -0.70
CA SER A 14 5.56 -4.50 -1.17
C SER A 14 6.62 -4.92 -2.21
N LEU A 15 6.80 -6.20 -2.50
CA LEU A 15 7.67 -6.66 -3.57
C LEU A 15 6.97 -6.59 -4.93
N ARG A 16 7.71 -6.86 -6.01
CA ARG A 16 7.20 -6.89 -7.38
C ARG A 16 6.02 -7.87 -7.50
N GLY A 17 5.04 -7.54 -8.34
CA GLY A 17 3.97 -8.44 -8.73
C GLY A 17 4.34 -9.33 -9.92
N LEU A 18 3.60 -10.40 -10.09
CA LEU A 18 3.68 -11.32 -11.21
C LEU A 18 2.42 -11.22 -12.05
N GLN A 19 2.57 -11.12 -13.36
CA GLN A 19 1.44 -11.24 -14.29
C GLN A 19 1.14 -12.70 -14.57
N LEU A 20 -0.13 -13.05 -14.54
CA LEU A 20 -0.62 -14.42 -14.74
C LEU A 20 -1.59 -14.47 -15.92
N SER A 21 -1.68 -15.63 -16.57
CA SER A 21 -2.72 -15.92 -17.58
C SER A 21 -4.03 -16.39 -16.96
N HIS A 22 -3.97 -16.99 -15.78
CA HIS A 22 -5.11 -17.48 -15.02
C HIS A 22 -4.77 -17.49 -13.53
N ALA A 23 -5.76 -17.45 -12.67
CA ALA A 23 -5.59 -17.52 -11.22
C ALA A 23 -6.80 -18.15 -10.55
N GLN A 24 -6.56 -18.84 -9.45
CA GLN A 24 -7.61 -19.32 -8.57
C GLN A 24 -8.04 -18.21 -7.62
N VAL A 25 -9.34 -17.96 -7.61
CA VAL A 25 -10.02 -17.05 -6.70
C VAL A 25 -10.44 -17.80 -5.45
N ALA A 26 -10.07 -17.26 -4.30
CA ALA A 26 -10.51 -17.70 -2.98
C ALA A 26 -11.10 -16.53 -2.20
N SER A 27 -11.72 -16.77 -1.06
CA SER A 27 -12.32 -15.70 -0.23
C SER A 27 -11.31 -14.65 0.25
N HIS A 28 -10.05 -15.05 0.45
CA HIS A 28 -8.97 -14.20 0.96
C HIS A 28 -8.13 -13.50 -0.12
N GLY A 29 -8.40 -13.72 -1.39
CA GLY A 29 -7.64 -13.19 -2.52
C GLY A 29 -7.32 -14.24 -3.57
N LEU A 30 -6.55 -13.88 -4.61
CA LEU A 30 -5.95 -14.85 -5.51
C LEU A 30 -4.99 -15.75 -4.75
N ALA A 31 -4.90 -17.01 -5.19
CA ALA A 31 -3.92 -17.93 -4.60
C ALA A 31 -2.53 -17.29 -4.54
N PHE A 32 -1.91 -17.36 -3.37
CA PHE A 32 -0.61 -16.76 -3.02
C PHE A 32 -0.56 -15.22 -2.96
N ASP A 33 -1.65 -14.50 -3.20
CA ASP A 33 -1.61 -13.04 -3.17
C ASP A 33 -1.36 -12.52 -1.75
N ARG A 34 -0.25 -11.78 -1.57
CA ARG A 34 0.25 -11.26 -0.28
C ARG A 34 0.29 -12.33 0.83
N SER A 35 0.69 -13.56 0.46
CA SER A 35 0.86 -14.65 1.43
C SER A 35 2.14 -14.50 2.26
N PHE A 36 3.07 -13.65 1.81
CA PHE A 36 4.33 -13.38 2.48
C PHE A 36 4.50 -11.89 2.76
N MET A 37 5.27 -11.59 3.80
CA MET A 37 5.56 -10.24 4.26
C MET A 37 6.94 -10.17 4.88
N ILE A 38 7.62 -9.04 4.74
CA ILE A 38 8.89 -8.77 5.44
C ILE A 38 8.59 -7.89 6.65
N THR A 39 9.13 -8.27 7.81
CA THR A 39 8.96 -7.57 9.08
C THR A 39 10.29 -7.30 9.76
N GLU A 40 10.30 -6.43 10.73
CA GLU A 40 11.34 -6.39 11.78
C GLU A 40 11.21 -7.63 12.68
N PRO A 41 12.21 -7.94 13.53
CA PRO A 41 12.15 -9.09 14.43
C PRO A 41 10.96 -9.07 15.40
N ASP A 42 10.52 -7.89 15.82
CA ASP A 42 9.36 -7.70 16.70
C ASP A 42 8.00 -7.94 16.00
N GLY A 43 7.99 -8.21 14.68
CA GLY A 43 6.79 -8.43 13.89
C GLY A 43 6.22 -7.18 13.23
N THR A 44 6.80 -6.02 13.42
CA THR A 44 6.42 -4.78 12.72
C THR A 44 6.74 -4.91 11.23
N PHE A 45 5.73 -4.80 10.37
CA PHE A 45 5.94 -4.95 8.94
C PHE A 45 6.65 -3.75 8.31
N ILE A 46 7.53 -4.02 7.35
CA ILE A 46 8.16 -3.01 6.51
C ILE A 46 7.49 -2.94 5.13
N THR A 47 7.57 -1.78 4.48
CA THR A 47 6.92 -1.57 3.19
C THR A 47 7.78 -0.75 2.23
N ALA A 48 7.46 -0.82 0.94
CA ALA A 48 8.08 0.02 -0.07
C ALA A 48 7.77 1.52 0.08
N ARG A 49 6.88 1.93 1.00
CA ARG A 49 6.73 3.34 1.39
C ARG A 49 7.98 3.84 2.11
N GLN A 50 8.59 2.96 2.90
CA GLN A 50 9.79 3.20 3.71
C GLN A 50 11.06 2.77 2.96
N TYR A 51 11.00 1.60 2.31
CA TYR A 51 12.10 1.00 1.55
C TYR A 51 11.69 0.82 0.09
N PRO A 52 11.73 1.89 -0.74
CA PRO A 52 11.26 1.83 -2.11
C PRO A 52 11.92 0.74 -2.97
N GLN A 53 13.17 0.39 -2.66
CA GLN A 53 13.91 -0.69 -3.33
C GLN A 53 13.26 -2.08 -3.19
N MET A 54 12.32 -2.28 -2.26
CA MET A 54 11.56 -3.53 -2.14
C MET A 54 10.89 -3.94 -3.44
N VAL A 55 10.42 -2.99 -4.24
CA VAL A 55 9.75 -3.27 -5.52
C VAL A 55 10.67 -3.88 -6.58
N LEU A 56 11.98 -3.86 -6.37
CA LEU A 56 12.96 -4.43 -7.29
C LEU A 56 13.18 -5.95 -7.06
N PHE A 57 12.80 -6.47 -5.91
CA PHE A 57 12.81 -7.91 -5.66
C PHE A 57 11.73 -8.60 -6.46
N THR A 58 12.10 -9.64 -7.19
CA THR A 58 11.20 -10.40 -8.05
C THR A 58 10.89 -11.76 -7.41
N PRO A 59 9.66 -12.00 -6.97
CA PRO A 59 9.23 -13.31 -6.51
C PRO A 59 8.91 -14.22 -7.71
N ALA A 60 9.02 -15.53 -7.51
CA ALA A 60 8.41 -16.56 -8.36
C ALA A 60 7.76 -17.62 -7.46
N LEU A 61 6.61 -18.13 -7.90
CA LEU A 61 5.91 -19.17 -7.16
C LEU A 61 6.48 -20.54 -7.50
N LEU A 62 6.79 -21.32 -6.46
CA LEU A 62 7.12 -22.73 -6.55
C LEU A 62 5.90 -23.55 -6.10
N ALA A 63 5.83 -24.81 -6.51
CA ALA A 63 4.75 -25.71 -6.08
C ALA A 63 4.70 -25.88 -4.55
N ASP A 64 5.84 -25.78 -3.90
CA ASP A 64 6.04 -26.01 -2.46
C ASP A 64 6.65 -24.80 -1.73
N GLY A 65 6.62 -23.59 -2.33
CA GLY A 65 7.23 -22.43 -1.69
C GLY A 65 7.33 -21.17 -2.55
N LEU A 66 8.36 -20.40 -2.27
CA LEU A 66 8.65 -19.11 -2.87
C LEU A 66 10.11 -19.07 -3.33
N PHE A 67 10.35 -18.50 -4.52
CA PHE A 67 11.68 -18.14 -5.01
C PHE A 67 11.78 -16.63 -5.08
N LEU A 68 12.83 -16.06 -4.53
CA LEU A 68 13.08 -14.61 -4.54
C LEU A 68 14.39 -14.32 -5.27
N THR A 69 14.34 -13.35 -6.19
CA THR A 69 15.53 -12.80 -6.82
C THR A 69 15.70 -11.35 -6.38
N ALA A 70 16.85 -11.02 -5.85
CA ALA A 70 17.23 -9.67 -5.44
C ALA A 70 17.66 -8.80 -6.64
N PRO A 71 17.77 -7.47 -6.48
CA PRO A 71 18.12 -6.56 -7.58
C PRO A 71 19.49 -6.82 -8.22
N ASP A 72 20.42 -7.41 -7.51
CA ASP A 72 21.77 -7.77 -7.97
C ASP A 72 21.83 -9.15 -8.67
N GLY A 73 20.70 -9.87 -8.71
CA GLY A 73 20.59 -11.20 -9.33
C GLY A 73 20.78 -12.37 -8.35
N GLU A 74 21.23 -12.11 -7.14
CA GLU A 74 21.28 -13.16 -6.10
C GLU A 74 19.87 -13.66 -5.80
N SER A 75 19.75 -14.92 -5.43
CA SER A 75 18.44 -15.53 -5.26
C SER A 75 18.40 -16.55 -4.13
N ALA A 76 17.20 -16.76 -3.59
CA ALA A 76 16.94 -17.74 -2.53
C ALA A 76 15.61 -18.45 -2.78
N ALA A 77 15.60 -19.78 -2.53
CA ALA A 77 14.39 -20.58 -2.52
C ALA A 77 13.99 -20.90 -1.07
N ILE A 78 12.71 -20.76 -0.78
CA ILE A 78 12.14 -20.99 0.56
C ILE A 78 10.96 -21.94 0.40
N ARG A 79 11.02 -23.13 1.02
CA ARG A 79 9.91 -24.07 1.00
C ARG A 79 8.97 -23.85 2.17
N PHE A 80 7.69 -24.15 2.02
CA PHE A 80 6.71 -24.03 3.12
C PHE A 80 7.11 -24.88 4.35
N ILE A 81 7.73 -26.03 4.13
CA ILE A 81 8.17 -26.92 5.22
C ILE A 81 9.33 -26.36 6.03
N ASP A 82 10.07 -25.39 5.48
CA ASP A 82 11.26 -24.82 6.14
C ASP A 82 10.88 -23.68 7.13
N PHE A 83 9.64 -23.19 7.07
CA PHE A 83 9.18 -22.18 8.02
C PHE A 83 9.07 -22.75 9.43
N ALA A 84 9.44 -21.94 10.43
CA ALA A 84 9.31 -22.33 11.83
C ALA A 84 7.85 -22.72 12.15
N PRO A 85 7.61 -23.84 12.85
CA PRO A 85 6.26 -24.33 13.08
C PRO A 85 5.46 -23.44 14.04
N ASP A 86 6.15 -22.69 14.92
CA ASP A 86 5.51 -21.83 15.93
C ASP A 86 5.28 -20.45 15.35
N ALA A 87 4.01 -20.11 15.13
CA ALA A 87 3.60 -18.81 14.64
C ALA A 87 3.88 -17.70 15.66
N GLN A 88 4.51 -16.63 15.20
CA GLN A 88 4.91 -15.50 16.04
C GLN A 88 4.02 -14.27 15.80
N PRO A 89 3.79 -13.42 16.82
CA PRO A 89 2.99 -12.21 16.69
C PRO A 89 3.50 -11.29 15.58
N THR A 90 2.57 -10.71 14.84
CA THR A 90 2.82 -9.68 13.83
C THR A 90 1.59 -8.79 13.70
N GLU A 91 1.71 -7.71 12.92
CA GLU A 91 0.60 -6.80 12.69
C GLU A 91 0.59 -6.25 11.27
N VAL A 92 -0.57 -5.86 10.79
CA VAL A 92 -0.74 -5.01 9.60
C VAL A 92 -1.81 -3.96 9.91
N TRP A 93 -1.44 -2.69 9.91
CA TRP A 93 -2.34 -1.56 10.19
C TRP A 93 -3.04 -1.62 11.54
N GLY A 94 -2.32 -2.05 12.59
CA GLY A 94 -2.86 -2.22 13.94
C GLY A 94 -3.80 -3.41 14.10
N ASN A 95 -3.87 -4.29 13.10
CA ASN A 95 -4.56 -5.56 13.21
C ASN A 95 -3.52 -6.63 13.55
N HIS A 96 -3.57 -7.14 14.77
CA HIS A 96 -2.63 -8.12 15.31
C HIS A 96 -3.07 -9.54 14.99
N PHE A 97 -2.13 -10.37 14.60
CA PHE A 97 -2.30 -11.78 14.27
C PHE A 97 -0.95 -12.50 14.37
N THR A 98 -0.86 -13.75 13.90
CA THR A 98 0.39 -14.52 13.93
C THR A 98 0.79 -14.96 12.53
N ALA A 99 2.10 -15.18 12.32
CA ALA A 99 2.67 -15.67 11.09
C ALA A 99 3.93 -16.53 11.36
N LEU A 100 4.26 -17.40 10.42
CA LEU A 100 5.41 -18.28 10.49
C LEU A 100 6.66 -17.57 9.99
N ILE A 101 7.79 -17.78 10.65
CA ILE A 101 9.07 -17.13 10.33
C ILE A 101 9.90 -18.04 9.42
N ALA A 102 10.50 -17.46 8.37
CA ALA A 102 11.42 -18.13 7.47
C ALA A 102 12.73 -18.53 8.18
N PRO A 103 13.50 -19.47 7.62
CA PRO A 103 14.81 -19.88 8.15
C PRO A 103 15.77 -18.71 8.35
N VAL A 104 16.65 -18.82 9.36
CA VAL A 104 17.65 -17.80 9.70
C VAL A 104 18.50 -17.41 8.48
N ALA A 105 18.91 -18.36 7.64
CA ALA A 105 19.70 -18.09 6.44
C ALA A 105 18.99 -17.13 5.47
N ILE A 106 17.68 -17.30 5.27
CA ILE A 106 16.86 -16.43 4.44
C ILE A 106 16.73 -15.02 5.05
N ASN A 107 16.47 -14.96 6.36
CA ASN A 107 16.35 -13.71 7.08
C ASN A 107 17.67 -12.92 7.08
N SER A 108 18.81 -13.61 7.26
CA SER A 108 20.15 -12.99 7.17
C SER A 108 20.46 -12.47 5.77
N TRP A 109 20.12 -13.25 4.73
CA TRP A 109 20.28 -12.82 3.34
C TRP A 109 19.46 -11.56 3.05
N LEU A 110 18.17 -11.52 3.42
CA LEU A 110 17.31 -10.34 3.27
C LEU A 110 17.84 -9.16 4.08
N SER A 111 18.29 -9.38 5.32
CA SER A 111 18.79 -8.33 6.21
C SER A 111 19.96 -7.56 5.61
N GLY A 112 20.81 -8.23 4.81
CA GLY A 112 21.91 -7.60 4.08
C GLY A 112 21.45 -6.50 3.12
N TYR A 113 20.30 -6.67 2.45
CA TYR A 113 19.74 -5.68 1.52
C TYR A 113 19.08 -4.50 2.22
N PHE A 114 18.59 -4.68 3.43
CA PHE A 114 17.90 -3.63 4.19
C PHE A 114 18.80 -2.91 5.20
N GLN A 115 20.05 -3.37 5.37
CA GLN A 115 21.04 -2.87 6.36
C GLN A 115 20.45 -2.85 7.79
N ARG A 116 19.60 -3.81 8.08
CA ARG A 116 18.93 -4.02 9.36
C ARG A 116 18.38 -5.43 9.46
N GLU A 117 18.16 -5.92 10.65
CA GLU A 117 17.53 -7.22 10.84
C GLU A 117 16.08 -7.20 10.35
N VAL A 118 15.77 -8.14 9.45
CA VAL A 118 14.41 -8.38 8.95
C VAL A 118 14.11 -9.86 8.89
N GLN A 119 12.83 -10.20 8.87
CA GLN A 119 12.33 -11.56 8.78
C GLN A 119 11.29 -11.65 7.67
N LEU A 120 11.43 -12.66 6.81
CA LEU A 120 10.34 -13.06 5.93
C LEU A 120 9.33 -13.87 6.74
N ARG A 121 8.07 -13.51 6.61
CA ARG A 121 6.96 -14.21 7.28
C ARG A 121 5.96 -14.74 6.27
N TRP A 122 5.41 -15.90 6.57
CA TRP A 122 4.35 -16.56 5.80
C TRP A 122 3.10 -16.70 6.68
N LEU A 123 1.93 -16.48 6.07
CA LEU A 123 0.63 -16.61 6.76
C LEU A 123 0.37 -18.01 7.34
N GLY A 124 1.06 -19.02 6.79
CA GLY A 124 0.75 -20.41 7.13
C GLY A 124 -0.54 -20.89 6.43
N PRO A 125 -0.97 -22.12 6.75
CA PRO A 125 -2.18 -22.70 6.17
C PRO A 125 -3.48 -22.11 6.73
N GLU A 126 -3.44 -21.52 7.93
CA GLU A 126 -4.60 -20.97 8.62
C GLU A 126 -4.56 -19.43 8.62
N LEU A 127 -5.58 -18.83 8.03
CA LEU A 127 -5.74 -17.38 7.96
C LEU A 127 -6.54 -16.88 9.16
N THR A 128 -5.87 -16.26 10.10
CA THR A 128 -6.50 -15.69 11.31
C THR A 128 -6.94 -14.25 11.11
N ARG A 129 -6.32 -13.51 10.18
CA ARG A 129 -6.65 -12.11 9.89
C ARG A 129 -7.97 -12.01 9.11
N ARG A 130 -8.74 -10.93 9.37
CA ARG A 130 -10.05 -10.67 8.75
C ARG A 130 -10.12 -9.26 8.18
N VAL A 131 -11.01 -9.07 7.18
CA VAL A 131 -11.35 -7.74 6.67
C VAL A 131 -12.09 -6.96 7.76
N LYS A 132 -11.60 -5.77 8.13
CA LYS A 132 -12.12 -5.00 9.29
C LYS A 132 -13.63 -4.74 9.25
N LYS A 133 -14.18 -4.47 8.05
CA LYS A 133 -15.62 -4.20 7.86
C LYS A 133 -16.43 -5.44 7.47
N HIS A 134 -15.77 -6.55 7.20
CA HIS A 134 -16.34 -7.83 6.77
C HIS A 134 -15.61 -8.95 7.51
N PRO A 135 -15.88 -9.14 8.82
CA PRO A 135 -15.13 -10.08 9.66
C PRO A 135 -15.30 -11.55 9.25
N GLU A 136 -16.30 -11.85 8.44
CA GLU A 136 -16.50 -13.16 7.81
C GLU A 136 -15.46 -13.45 6.70
N ILE A 137 -14.83 -12.41 6.15
CA ILE A 137 -13.87 -12.54 5.03
C ILE A 137 -12.45 -12.64 5.57
N PRO A 138 -11.75 -13.77 5.31
CA PRO A 138 -10.33 -13.88 5.66
C PRO A 138 -9.50 -12.93 4.80
N LEU A 139 -8.36 -12.48 5.33
CA LEU A 139 -7.49 -11.54 4.66
C LEU A 139 -6.03 -11.96 4.78
N SER A 140 -5.32 -11.94 3.65
CA SER A 140 -3.87 -12.12 3.57
C SER A 140 -3.13 -10.90 4.15
N PHE A 141 -1.84 -10.72 3.87
CA PHE A 141 -1.11 -9.50 4.23
C PHE A 141 -1.49 -8.28 3.36
N ALA A 142 -2.57 -8.37 2.57
CA ALA A 142 -3.14 -7.24 1.84
C ALA A 142 -3.55 -6.09 2.79
N ASP A 143 -3.58 -4.86 2.29
CA ASP A 143 -3.80 -3.68 3.14
C ASP A 143 -5.20 -3.68 3.78
N GLY A 144 -6.25 -3.97 3.05
CA GLY A 144 -7.59 -3.93 3.62
C GLY A 144 -8.62 -4.81 2.94
N TYR A 145 -8.40 -5.20 1.70
CA TYR A 145 -9.32 -6.04 0.92
C TYR A 145 -8.57 -7.07 0.08
N PRO A 146 -9.21 -8.21 -0.23
CA PRO A 146 -8.56 -9.31 -0.95
C PRO A 146 -8.23 -9.00 -2.40
N TYR A 147 -9.00 -8.13 -3.06
CA TYR A 147 -8.89 -7.86 -4.49
C TYR A 147 -8.91 -6.38 -4.80
N LEU A 148 -8.18 -6.02 -5.85
CA LEU A 148 -8.17 -4.69 -6.45
C LEU A 148 -8.38 -4.80 -7.94
N LEU A 149 -9.43 -4.12 -8.43
CA LEU A 149 -9.75 -3.98 -9.85
C LEU A 149 -9.32 -2.60 -10.35
N ILE A 150 -8.75 -2.56 -11.54
CA ILE A 150 -8.49 -1.33 -12.31
C ILE A 150 -9.08 -1.49 -13.71
N ASN A 151 -9.71 -0.43 -14.20
CA ASN A 151 -10.13 -0.29 -15.58
C ASN A 151 -8.99 0.31 -16.40
N GLU A 152 -8.63 -0.36 -17.49
CA GLU A 152 -7.53 0.07 -18.36
C GLU A 152 -7.78 1.46 -18.98
N ALA A 153 -9.02 1.77 -19.37
CA ALA A 153 -9.38 3.09 -19.87
C ALA A 153 -9.19 4.20 -18.81
N SER A 154 -9.50 3.93 -17.52
CA SER A 154 -9.26 4.84 -16.43
C SER A 154 -7.76 5.06 -16.20
N PHE A 155 -6.97 4.01 -16.33
CA PHE A 155 -5.51 4.12 -16.26
C PHE A 155 -4.94 4.92 -17.44
N GLN A 156 -5.46 4.75 -18.64
CA GLN A 156 -5.06 5.52 -19.82
C GLN A 156 -5.42 7.00 -19.67
N ASP A 157 -6.61 7.34 -19.16
CA ASP A 157 -6.98 8.74 -18.87
C ASP A 157 -6.02 9.36 -17.82
N LEU A 158 -5.67 8.60 -16.78
CA LEU A 158 -4.67 9.04 -15.81
C LEU A 158 -3.30 9.25 -16.46
N GLN A 159 -2.84 8.34 -17.35
CA GLN A 159 -1.58 8.49 -18.07
C GLN A 159 -1.54 9.75 -18.95
N GLN A 160 -2.66 10.09 -19.61
CA GLN A 160 -2.76 11.30 -20.44
C GLN A 160 -2.68 12.58 -19.60
N ARG A 161 -3.18 12.56 -18.38
CA ARG A 161 -3.13 13.72 -17.44
C ARG A 161 -1.80 13.84 -16.72
N CYS A 162 -1.11 12.72 -16.52
CA CYS A 162 0.11 12.70 -15.73
C CYS A 162 1.30 13.21 -16.55
N PRO A 163 2.07 14.21 -16.07
CA PRO A 163 3.21 14.76 -16.78
C PRO A 163 4.40 13.79 -16.89
N SER A 164 4.32 12.68 -16.18
CA SER A 164 5.38 11.68 -16.08
C SER A 164 4.90 10.32 -16.56
N SER A 165 5.83 9.51 -17.10
CA SER A 165 5.53 8.11 -17.42
C SER A 165 5.23 7.32 -16.15
N ILE A 166 4.07 6.70 -16.14
CA ILE A 166 3.58 5.86 -15.03
C ILE A 166 3.28 4.44 -15.49
N ARG A 167 3.39 3.49 -14.59
CA ARG A 167 3.14 2.08 -14.84
C ARG A 167 1.93 1.60 -14.03
N LEU A 168 1.15 0.71 -14.61
CA LEU A 168 -0.03 0.12 -13.97
C LEU A 168 0.35 -0.64 -12.68
N GLU A 169 1.50 -1.29 -12.69
CA GLU A 169 2.04 -2.07 -11.58
C GLU A 169 2.31 -1.24 -10.31
N GLN A 170 2.47 0.09 -10.43
CA GLN A 170 2.58 1.01 -9.28
C GLN A 170 1.32 0.98 -8.41
N PHE A 171 0.17 0.67 -9.01
CA PHE A 171 -1.13 0.58 -8.32
C PHE A 171 -1.42 -0.81 -7.76
N ARG A 172 -0.62 -1.82 -8.12
CA ARG A 172 -0.70 -3.18 -7.61
C ARG A 172 -2.08 -3.84 -7.74
N PRO A 173 -2.71 -3.79 -8.95
CA PRO A 173 -3.99 -4.44 -9.17
C PRO A 173 -3.88 -5.96 -9.09
N ASN A 174 -5.02 -6.62 -8.86
CA ASN A 174 -5.18 -8.05 -9.11
C ASN A 174 -5.86 -8.30 -10.45
N LEU A 175 -6.95 -7.59 -10.74
CA LEU A 175 -7.72 -7.68 -11.97
C LEU A 175 -7.62 -6.36 -12.74
N VAL A 176 -7.36 -6.47 -14.04
CA VAL A 176 -7.43 -5.32 -14.97
C VAL A 176 -8.43 -5.66 -16.04
N VAL A 177 -9.40 -4.77 -16.27
CA VAL A 177 -10.45 -4.95 -17.26
C VAL A 177 -10.32 -3.94 -18.37
N THR A 178 -10.76 -4.31 -19.57
CA THR A 178 -10.80 -3.45 -20.74
C THR A 178 -12.15 -3.51 -21.42
N GLY A 179 -12.45 -2.57 -22.32
CA GLY A 179 -13.69 -2.53 -23.09
C GLY A 179 -14.84 -1.76 -22.43
N SER A 180 -14.59 -1.06 -21.33
CA SER A 180 -15.52 -0.11 -20.72
C SER A 180 -14.98 1.33 -20.80
N PRO A 181 -15.84 2.36 -20.75
CA PRO A 181 -15.40 3.75 -20.63
C PRO A 181 -14.54 3.98 -19.38
N ALA A 182 -13.68 5.02 -19.42
CA ALA A 182 -12.91 5.43 -18.25
C ALA A 182 -13.84 5.78 -17.09
N TRP A 183 -13.47 5.34 -15.89
CA TRP A 183 -14.14 5.56 -14.60
C TRP A 183 -15.52 4.87 -14.48
N ALA A 184 -15.90 4.03 -15.43
CA ALA A 184 -17.16 3.28 -15.36
C ALA A 184 -17.22 2.35 -14.14
N GLU A 185 -16.08 1.82 -13.72
CA GLU A 185 -15.95 0.96 -12.53
C GLU A 185 -16.38 1.62 -11.22
N ASP A 186 -16.43 2.94 -11.16
CA ASP A 186 -16.92 3.67 -9.98
C ASP A 186 -18.40 3.43 -9.71
N GLY A 187 -19.16 3.20 -10.78
CA GLY A 187 -20.59 2.91 -10.72
C GLY A 187 -20.95 1.43 -10.61
N TRP A 188 -19.97 0.52 -10.64
CA TRP A 188 -20.26 -0.91 -10.55
C TRP A 188 -20.45 -1.33 -9.09
N GLN A 189 -21.43 -2.20 -8.85
CA GLN A 189 -21.68 -2.76 -7.52
C GLN A 189 -21.33 -4.25 -7.47
N VAL A 190 -21.82 -5.02 -8.46
CA VAL A 190 -21.53 -6.44 -8.58
C VAL A 190 -21.11 -6.74 -10.01
N ILE A 191 -20.02 -7.48 -10.17
CA ILE A 191 -19.57 -7.97 -11.46
C ILE A 191 -19.42 -9.48 -11.44
N ARG A 192 -19.49 -10.09 -12.62
CA ARG A 192 -19.13 -11.49 -12.85
C ARG A 192 -17.97 -11.53 -13.84
N VAL A 193 -16.91 -12.26 -13.49
CA VAL A 193 -15.75 -12.52 -14.33
C VAL A 193 -15.69 -14.04 -14.58
N GLY A 194 -15.95 -14.47 -15.80
CA GLY A 194 -16.22 -15.89 -16.05
C GLY A 194 -17.37 -16.39 -15.15
N ASP A 195 -17.09 -17.36 -14.28
CA ASP A 195 -18.08 -17.91 -13.34
C ASP A 195 -17.98 -17.31 -11.92
N VAL A 196 -17.06 -16.37 -11.69
CA VAL A 196 -16.84 -15.80 -10.37
C VAL A 196 -17.48 -14.43 -10.22
N MET A 197 -18.26 -14.27 -9.15
CA MET A 197 -18.90 -13.00 -8.79
C MET A 197 -18.10 -12.24 -7.75
N PHE A 198 -18.03 -10.92 -7.93
CA PHE A 198 -17.34 -10.00 -7.04
C PHE A 198 -18.24 -8.83 -6.65
N ASP A 199 -18.19 -8.47 -5.36
CA ASP A 199 -18.73 -7.22 -4.85
C ASP A 199 -17.64 -6.13 -4.92
N LEU A 200 -17.93 -4.98 -5.52
CA LEU A 200 -17.12 -3.79 -5.48
C LEU A 200 -17.51 -2.97 -4.24
N VAL A 201 -16.77 -3.19 -3.15
CA VAL A 201 -17.20 -2.72 -1.82
C VAL A 201 -16.85 -1.26 -1.56
N LYS A 202 -15.73 -0.78 -2.09
CA LYS A 202 -15.35 0.64 -1.99
C LYS A 202 -14.22 1.00 -2.96
N PRO A 203 -14.08 2.30 -3.33
CA PRO A 203 -12.89 2.79 -4.02
C PRO A 203 -11.62 2.52 -3.21
N CYS A 204 -10.50 2.36 -3.91
CA CYS A 204 -9.20 2.15 -3.29
C CYS A 204 -8.48 3.50 -3.08
N SER A 205 -8.38 3.92 -1.82
CA SER A 205 -7.62 5.11 -1.45
C SER A 205 -6.13 4.89 -1.68
N ARG A 206 -5.49 5.81 -2.39
CA ARG A 206 -4.09 5.76 -2.79
C ARG A 206 -3.20 6.54 -1.84
N CYS A 207 -1.98 6.06 -1.71
CA CYS A 207 -0.97 6.67 -0.85
C CYS A 207 0.36 6.79 -1.62
N VAL A 208 1.36 7.32 -0.96
CA VAL A 208 2.70 7.54 -1.50
C VAL A 208 3.35 6.29 -2.14
N LEU A 209 2.89 5.07 -1.83
CA LEU A 209 3.41 3.84 -2.46
C LEU A 209 3.26 3.88 -4.00
N THR A 210 2.18 4.49 -4.51
CA THR A 210 1.96 4.60 -5.96
C THR A 210 3.00 5.48 -6.67
N THR A 211 3.72 6.31 -5.91
CA THR A 211 4.80 7.15 -6.48
C THR A 211 6.12 6.39 -6.67
N VAL A 212 6.21 5.16 -6.16
CA VAL A 212 7.42 4.35 -6.28
C VAL A 212 7.50 3.72 -7.67
N SER A 213 8.56 4.07 -8.42
CA SER A 213 8.84 3.44 -9.70
C SER A 213 9.19 1.96 -9.51
N VAL A 214 8.44 1.08 -10.17
CA VAL A 214 8.67 -0.37 -10.12
C VAL A 214 9.94 -0.83 -10.84
N GLU A 215 10.53 0.06 -11.66
CA GLU A 215 11.77 -0.19 -12.40
C GLU A 215 12.99 0.35 -11.66
N ARG A 216 12.84 1.47 -10.93
CA ARG A 216 13.95 2.18 -10.29
C ARG A 216 14.00 2.01 -8.78
N GLY A 217 12.93 1.52 -8.14
CA GLY A 217 12.85 1.40 -6.69
C GLY A 217 13.01 2.73 -5.96
N ARG A 218 12.50 3.82 -6.54
CA ARG A 218 12.60 5.19 -5.99
C ARG A 218 11.26 5.90 -6.12
N LYS A 219 10.94 6.74 -5.15
CA LYS A 219 9.77 7.62 -5.20
C LYS A 219 9.97 8.67 -6.29
N HIS A 220 8.87 9.02 -6.96
CA HIS A 220 8.87 10.12 -7.94
C HIS A 220 9.08 11.46 -7.21
N PRO A 221 10.00 12.33 -7.66
CA PRO A 221 10.34 13.57 -6.94
C PRO A 221 9.15 14.53 -6.82
N SER A 222 8.28 14.60 -7.82
CA SER A 222 7.05 15.43 -7.79
C SER A 222 5.82 14.67 -7.29
N GLY A 223 5.97 13.49 -6.68
CA GLY A 223 4.86 12.73 -6.13
C GLY A 223 3.89 12.11 -7.14
N GLU A 224 4.30 11.99 -8.43
CA GLU A 224 3.44 11.37 -9.45
C GLU A 224 3.35 9.84 -9.29
N PRO A 225 2.21 9.22 -9.64
CA PRO A 225 0.95 9.77 -10.18
C PRO A 225 -0.03 10.29 -9.10
N LEU A 226 0.34 10.26 -7.82
CA LEU A 226 -0.56 10.65 -6.73
C LEU A 226 -0.93 12.14 -6.82
N SER A 227 0.03 13.02 -7.17
CA SER A 227 -0.19 14.45 -7.35
C SER A 227 -1.22 14.75 -8.45
N THR A 228 -1.15 14.04 -9.58
CA THR A 228 -2.15 14.15 -10.64
C THR A 228 -3.52 13.68 -10.18
N LEU A 229 -3.61 12.51 -9.51
CA LEU A 229 -4.88 12.00 -8.98
C LEU A 229 -5.53 12.97 -8.00
N GLN A 230 -4.76 13.66 -7.17
CA GLN A 230 -5.27 14.67 -6.22
C GLN A 230 -6.04 15.79 -6.90
N GLN A 231 -5.73 16.11 -8.15
CA GLN A 231 -6.37 17.20 -8.88
C GLN A 231 -7.81 16.91 -9.29
N PHE A 232 -8.22 15.63 -9.38
CA PHE A 232 -9.56 15.29 -9.87
C PHE A 232 -10.19 14.03 -9.24
N ARG A 233 -9.45 13.32 -8.36
CA ARG A 233 -9.92 12.09 -7.69
C ARG A 233 -9.92 12.20 -6.17
N THR A 234 -9.98 13.39 -5.62
CA THR A 234 -10.08 13.60 -4.17
C THR A 234 -11.54 13.57 -3.75
N ALA A 235 -11.86 12.71 -2.81
CA ALA A 235 -13.16 12.61 -2.20
C ALA A 235 -13.32 13.62 -1.03
N ASP A 236 -14.55 13.86 -0.58
CA ASP A 236 -14.85 14.82 0.48
C ASP A 236 -14.10 14.59 1.81
N ASN A 237 -13.75 13.31 2.09
CA ASN A 237 -12.97 12.95 3.27
C ASN A 237 -11.45 13.11 3.08
N GLY A 238 -10.99 13.59 1.91
CA GLY A 238 -9.59 13.77 1.56
C GLY A 238 -8.89 12.52 1.02
N ASP A 239 -9.60 11.39 0.87
CA ASP A 239 -9.05 10.22 0.19
C ASP A 239 -8.88 10.48 -1.30
N VAL A 240 -7.75 10.03 -1.85
CA VAL A 240 -7.48 10.08 -3.29
C VAL A 240 -7.69 8.68 -3.84
N ASP A 241 -8.71 8.48 -4.66
CA ASP A 241 -9.18 7.16 -5.05
C ASP A 241 -8.82 6.79 -6.49
N PHE A 242 -8.37 5.55 -6.69
CA PHE A 242 -8.16 4.95 -8.01
C PHE A 242 -8.32 3.44 -7.95
N GLY A 243 -9.23 2.89 -8.76
CA GLY A 243 -9.61 1.47 -8.76
C GLY A 243 -10.54 1.10 -7.62
N GLN A 244 -11.01 -0.14 -7.63
CA GLN A 244 -12.06 -0.63 -6.74
C GLN A 244 -11.60 -1.83 -5.92
N ASN A 245 -11.76 -1.75 -4.60
CA ASN A 245 -11.58 -2.90 -3.70
C ASN A 245 -12.77 -3.85 -3.84
N MET A 246 -12.48 -5.15 -3.89
CA MET A 246 -13.50 -6.17 -4.10
C MET A 246 -13.40 -7.33 -3.11
N ILE A 247 -14.53 -8.04 -2.98
CA ILE A 247 -14.67 -9.31 -2.28
C ILE A 247 -15.30 -10.32 -3.24
N ALA A 248 -14.76 -11.53 -3.31
CA ALA A 248 -15.35 -12.61 -4.11
C ALA A 248 -16.50 -13.27 -3.34
N ARG A 249 -17.63 -13.53 -4.03
CA ARG A 249 -18.76 -14.26 -3.47
C ARG A 249 -18.62 -15.77 -3.54
N ASN A 250 -17.83 -16.25 -4.49
CA ASN A 250 -17.56 -17.67 -4.72
C ASN A 250 -16.13 -17.88 -5.17
N SER A 251 -15.64 -19.09 -5.05
CA SER A 251 -14.33 -19.48 -5.58
C SER A 251 -14.46 -19.98 -7.02
N GLY A 252 -13.36 -19.98 -7.76
CA GLY A 252 -13.28 -20.45 -9.14
C GLY A 252 -11.95 -20.08 -9.77
N ILE A 253 -11.80 -20.43 -11.05
CA ILE A 253 -10.63 -20.02 -11.84
C ILE A 253 -11.07 -18.96 -12.83
N ILE A 254 -10.36 -17.83 -12.82
CA ILE A 254 -10.52 -16.76 -13.80
C ILE A 254 -9.31 -16.72 -14.74
N ARG A 255 -9.53 -16.33 -15.99
CA ARG A 255 -8.52 -16.31 -17.05
C ARG A 255 -8.51 -14.99 -17.77
N VAL A 256 -7.36 -14.55 -18.20
CA VAL A 256 -7.24 -13.43 -19.15
C VAL A 256 -8.08 -13.78 -20.39
N GLY A 257 -8.92 -12.84 -20.82
CA GLY A 257 -9.90 -13.02 -21.89
C GLY A 257 -11.32 -13.38 -21.41
N ASP A 258 -11.51 -13.75 -20.14
CA ASP A 258 -12.85 -13.99 -19.60
C ASP A 258 -13.73 -12.76 -19.74
N SER A 259 -15.00 -12.98 -20.07
CA SER A 259 -15.99 -11.91 -20.12
C SER A 259 -16.25 -11.34 -18.73
N VAL A 260 -16.44 -10.02 -18.70
CA VAL A 260 -16.85 -9.31 -17.49
C VAL A 260 -18.24 -8.74 -17.69
N GLU A 261 -19.15 -9.14 -16.84
CA GLU A 261 -20.54 -8.68 -16.88
C GLU A 261 -20.84 -7.86 -15.63
N VAL A 262 -21.40 -6.67 -15.81
CA VAL A 262 -21.88 -5.81 -14.72
C VAL A 262 -23.29 -6.23 -14.36
N LEU A 263 -23.46 -6.88 -13.22
CA LEU A 263 -24.74 -7.44 -12.76
C LEU A 263 -25.60 -6.41 -12.04
N SER A 264 -24.98 -5.47 -11.34
CA SER A 264 -25.67 -4.35 -10.70
C SER A 264 -24.77 -3.13 -10.57
N THR A 265 -25.38 -1.96 -10.47
CA THR A 265 -24.71 -0.66 -10.37
C THR A 265 -25.11 0.06 -9.10
N LYS A 266 -24.27 1.04 -8.71
CA LYS A 266 -24.48 1.98 -7.61
C LYS A 266 -24.13 3.39 -8.07
N PRO A 267 -24.64 4.44 -7.40
CA PRO A 267 -24.16 5.80 -7.65
C PRO A 267 -22.64 5.88 -7.43
N PRO A 268 -21.88 6.44 -8.39
CA PRO A 268 -20.46 6.63 -8.21
C PRO A 268 -20.21 7.66 -7.08
N ARG A 269 -19.09 7.48 -6.38
CA ARG A 269 -18.63 8.46 -5.40
C ARG A 269 -18.33 9.78 -6.10
N PRO A 270 -18.78 10.94 -5.60
CA PRO A 270 -18.41 12.23 -6.16
C PRO A 270 -16.91 12.52 -5.86
N TYR A 271 -16.24 13.07 -6.85
CA TYR A 271 -14.86 13.52 -6.75
C TYR A 271 -14.75 14.98 -7.16
N GLY A 272 -13.89 15.71 -6.48
CA GLY A 272 -13.51 17.06 -6.85
C GLY A 272 -12.01 17.17 -7.03
N ALA A 273 -11.58 18.35 -7.48
CA ALA A 273 -10.22 18.79 -7.20
C ALA A 273 -10.11 18.79 -5.68
N GLY A 274 -9.15 18.01 -5.15
CA GLY A 274 -8.77 18.20 -3.76
C GLY A 274 -8.62 19.69 -3.60
N LYS A 275 -9.15 20.27 -2.52
CA LYS A 275 -8.58 21.54 -2.09
C LYS A 275 -7.10 21.26 -2.14
N VAL A 276 -6.43 21.82 -3.14
CA VAL A 276 -5.00 21.94 -3.11
C VAL A 276 -4.78 22.47 -1.71
N VAL A 277 -4.33 21.62 -0.80
CA VAL A 277 -3.65 22.13 0.35
C VAL A 277 -2.55 22.89 -0.34
N GLU A 278 -2.66 24.21 -0.33
CA GLU A 278 -1.77 25.16 -0.99
C GLU A 278 -0.32 24.97 -0.57
N SER A 279 0.12 23.77 -0.44
CA SER A 279 1.42 23.43 0.07
C SER A 279 1.83 22.00 -0.16
N LEU A 280 1.40 21.38 -1.27
CA LEU A 280 2.29 20.40 -1.89
C LEU A 280 2.91 20.98 -3.18
N GLN A 281 2.73 22.24 -3.45
CA GLN A 281 3.85 23.03 -3.93
C GLN A 281 4.85 23.01 -2.76
N ALA A 282 5.95 22.28 -2.92
CA ALA A 282 7.19 22.67 -2.25
C ALA A 282 7.20 24.20 -2.35
N PRO A 283 7.25 24.96 -1.25
CA PRO A 283 7.35 26.40 -1.37
C PRO A 283 8.49 26.64 -2.35
N GLN A 284 8.16 27.17 -3.52
CA GLN A 284 9.13 27.90 -4.30
C GLN A 284 9.47 29.05 -3.36
N ASP A 285 10.60 28.94 -2.77
CA ASP A 285 11.36 29.88 -1.99
C ASP A 285 11.66 29.36 -0.58
N SER A 286 12.96 29.02 -0.43
CA SER A 286 13.69 28.77 0.79
C SER A 286 13.17 27.62 1.68
N THR A 287 13.95 26.53 1.68
CA THR A 287 13.94 25.58 2.79
C THR A 287 14.18 26.36 4.08
N THR A 288 13.13 26.60 4.86
CA THR A 288 13.24 27.25 6.14
C THR A 288 13.66 26.20 7.16
N SER A 289 14.77 26.45 7.83
CA SER A 289 15.17 25.64 8.99
C SER A 289 14.18 25.93 10.11
N VAL A 290 13.65 24.86 10.70
CA VAL A 290 12.80 24.89 11.89
C VAL A 290 13.45 24.10 13.02
N SER A 291 13.23 24.53 14.24
CA SER A 291 13.67 23.77 15.43
C SER A 291 12.59 22.74 15.79
N ILE A 292 13.01 21.50 15.99
CA ILE A 292 12.13 20.42 16.44
C ILE A 292 12.61 19.93 17.80
N GLU A 293 11.74 20.05 18.80
CA GLU A 293 11.99 19.51 20.14
C GLU A 293 11.09 18.29 20.36
N TYR A 294 11.68 17.16 20.76
CA TYR A 294 10.98 15.95 21.18
C TYR A 294 11.66 15.31 22.38
N GLN A 295 10.91 15.14 23.48
CA GLN A 295 11.40 14.58 24.74
C GLN A 295 12.72 15.22 25.24
N GLY A 296 12.85 16.54 25.13
CA GLY A 296 14.01 17.30 25.55
C GLY A 296 15.20 17.28 24.56
N LYS A 297 15.11 16.54 23.47
CA LYS A 297 16.10 16.56 22.38
C LYS A 297 15.68 17.60 21.34
N VAL A 298 16.55 18.60 21.10
CA VAL A 298 16.33 19.67 20.12
C VAL A 298 17.25 19.46 18.92
N PHE A 299 16.72 19.57 17.71
CA PHE A 299 17.50 19.46 16.48
C PHE A 299 16.93 20.35 15.37
N ALA A 300 17.77 20.66 14.39
CA ALA A 300 17.35 21.39 13.21
C ALA A 300 16.60 20.47 12.25
N GLY A 301 15.40 20.85 11.88
CA GLY A 301 14.58 20.24 10.85
C GLY A 301 14.31 21.22 9.71
N ASN A 302 13.31 20.90 8.87
CA ASN A 302 12.89 21.72 7.75
C ASN A 302 11.37 21.66 7.55
N ASN A 303 10.84 22.64 6.83
CA ASN A 303 9.42 22.75 6.50
C ASN A 303 9.01 22.01 5.21
N GLN A 304 9.81 21.04 4.75
CA GLN A 304 9.58 20.28 3.52
C GLN A 304 9.26 18.81 3.78
N GLN A 305 9.84 18.24 4.81
CA GLN A 305 9.70 16.82 5.15
C GLN A 305 8.66 16.60 6.25
N ILE A 306 8.00 15.46 6.23
CA ILE A 306 7.11 15.06 7.33
C ILE A 306 7.88 14.86 8.63
N LEU A 307 7.25 15.17 9.75
CA LEU A 307 7.84 15.06 11.09
C LEU A 307 8.41 13.68 11.37
N LEU A 308 7.72 12.61 10.99
CA LEU A 308 8.19 11.25 11.21
C LEU A 308 9.56 10.99 10.58
N GLU A 309 9.78 11.43 9.34
CA GLU A 309 11.05 11.25 8.64
C GLU A 309 12.17 12.04 9.30
N GLN A 310 11.89 13.26 9.77
CA GLN A 310 12.86 14.10 10.44
C GLN A 310 13.24 13.55 11.83
N LEU A 311 12.29 13.02 12.57
CA LEU A 311 12.54 12.33 13.85
C LEU A 311 13.39 11.07 13.65
N GLU A 312 13.07 10.25 12.63
CA GLU A 312 13.84 9.04 12.31
C GLU A 312 15.29 9.36 11.90
N GLN A 313 15.52 10.43 11.14
CA GLN A 313 16.88 10.89 10.77
C GLN A 313 17.74 11.22 12.01
N GLN A 314 17.10 11.58 13.12
CA GLN A 314 17.75 11.83 14.40
C GLN A 314 17.85 10.59 15.30
N GLY A 315 17.50 9.41 14.78
CA GLY A 315 17.49 8.15 15.53
C GLY A 315 16.35 8.04 16.55
N ILE A 316 15.34 8.93 16.46
CA ILE A 316 14.17 8.90 17.32
C ILE A 316 13.15 7.93 16.70
N ARG A 317 12.79 6.89 17.45
CA ARG A 317 11.82 5.88 16.99
C ARG A 317 10.42 6.23 17.49
N ILE A 318 9.57 6.66 16.57
CA ILE A 318 8.14 6.81 16.83
C ILE A 318 7.45 5.55 16.29
N PRO A 319 6.57 4.88 17.05
CA PRO A 319 5.77 3.79 16.52
C PRO A 319 4.98 4.27 15.29
N TYR A 320 5.08 3.55 14.19
CA TYR A 320 4.31 3.85 12.98
C TYR A 320 3.90 2.56 12.29
N SER A 321 2.89 2.67 11.44
CA SER A 321 2.42 1.55 10.64
C SER A 321 2.15 1.99 9.19
N CYS A 322 1.16 2.86 8.95
CA CYS A 322 0.73 3.19 7.58
C CYS A 322 1.58 4.25 6.87
N ARG A 323 2.25 5.12 7.56
CA ARG A 323 2.91 6.33 7.01
C ARG A 323 2.01 7.15 6.08
N ALA A 324 0.70 7.05 6.25
CA ALA A 324 -0.30 7.66 5.37
C ALA A 324 -1.40 8.42 6.14
N GLY A 325 -1.19 8.67 7.44
CA GLY A 325 -2.14 9.42 8.26
C GLY A 325 -3.48 8.70 8.53
N LEU A 326 -3.50 7.36 8.53
CA LEU A 326 -4.74 6.58 8.64
C LEU A 326 -4.85 5.70 9.89
N CYS A 327 -3.77 5.00 10.26
CA CYS A 327 -3.84 3.96 11.29
C CYS A 327 -3.76 4.49 12.72
N GLY A 328 -3.21 5.69 12.91
CA GLY A 328 -3.06 6.31 14.22
C GLY A 328 -1.85 5.81 15.03
N SER A 329 -0.99 4.92 14.50
CA SER A 329 0.16 4.38 15.24
C SER A 329 1.24 5.42 15.55
N CYS A 330 1.38 6.45 14.70
CA CYS A 330 2.38 7.51 14.85
C CYS A 330 1.84 8.77 15.57
N LYS A 331 0.95 8.56 16.53
CA LYS A 331 0.41 9.67 17.34
C LYS A 331 1.47 10.24 18.24
N ILE A 332 1.60 11.57 18.21
CA ILE A 332 2.37 12.37 19.14
C ILE A 332 1.57 13.62 19.49
N THR A 333 1.91 14.28 20.57
CA THR A 333 1.26 15.53 20.96
C THR A 333 2.06 16.71 20.43
N LEU A 334 1.43 17.62 19.73
CA LEU A 334 1.96 18.93 19.39
C LEU A 334 1.70 19.85 20.60
N VAL A 335 2.77 20.20 21.31
CA VAL A 335 2.70 21.04 22.51
C VAL A 335 2.76 22.51 22.12
N GLU A 336 3.69 22.88 21.23
CA GLU A 336 3.88 24.22 20.74
C GLU A 336 4.22 24.22 19.25
N GLY A 337 3.91 25.33 18.55
CA GLY A 337 4.20 25.51 17.13
C GLY A 337 3.05 25.13 16.21
N GLU A 338 3.32 25.14 14.91
CA GLU A 338 2.34 24.87 13.88
C GLU A 338 2.81 23.78 12.92
N VAL A 339 1.88 22.94 12.48
CA VAL A 339 2.11 21.92 11.46
C VAL A 339 1.07 22.00 10.34
N ALA A 340 1.48 21.65 9.14
CA ALA A 340 0.59 21.45 8.01
C ALA A 340 0.17 19.97 7.95
N PRO A 341 -1.09 19.62 8.22
CA PRO A 341 -1.56 18.26 8.05
C PRO A 341 -1.76 17.95 6.57
N LEU A 342 -1.21 16.82 6.11
CA LEU A 342 -1.44 16.31 4.75
C LEU A 342 -2.83 15.68 4.57
N LYS A 343 -3.51 15.40 5.69
CA LYS A 343 -4.89 14.87 5.74
C LYS A 343 -5.62 15.45 6.95
N LYS A 344 -6.93 15.67 6.82
CA LYS A 344 -7.78 16.12 7.94
C LYS A 344 -7.71 15.18 9.16
N SER A 345 -7.57 13.87 8.93
CA SER A 345 -7.40 12.87 9.97
C SER A 345 -6.06 12.92 10.70
N ALA A 346 -5.11 13.71 10.22
CA ALA A 346 -3.78 13.80 10.83
C ALA A 346 -3.72 14.72 12.06
N MET A 347 -4.77 15.47 12.35
CA MET A 347 -4.88 16.32 13.54
C MET A 347 -6.17 16.02 14.30
N ALA A 348 -6.08 15.91 15.61
CA ALA A 348 -7.23 15.83 16.51
C ALA A 348 -7.36 17.12 17.34
N ALA A 349 -8.58 17.41 17.81
CA ALA A 349 -8.89 18.64 18.55
C ALA A 349 -8.10 18.82 19.87
N ASN A 350 -7.50 17.76 20.38
CA ASN A 350 -6.72 17.75 21.64
C ASN A 350 -5.21 17.96 21.42
N GLY A 351 -4.78 18.47 20.25
CA GLY A 351 -3.37 18.66 19.94
C GLY A 351 -2.62 17.39 19.52
N THR A 352 -3.30 16.24 19.45
CA THR A 352 -2.70 15.01 18.93
C THR A 352 -2.55 15.10 17.40
N ILE A 353 -1.35 14.78 16.91
CA ILE A 353 -1.04 14.76 15.47
C ILE A 353 -0.53 13.37 15.06
N LEU A 354 -0.69 13.04 13.78
CA LEU A 354 -0.05 11.89 13.16
C LEU A 354 1.22 12.37 12.45
N CYS A 355 2.37 12.21 13.09
CA CYS A 355 3.62 12.76 12.59
C CYS A 355 4.03 12.25 11.18
N CYS A 356 3.52 11.11 10.75
CA CYS A 356 3.70 10.60 9.38
C CYS A 356 2.89 11.37 8.32
N SER A 357 2.07 12.33 8.73
CA SER A 357 1.20 13.09 7.83
C SER A 357 1.11 14.56 8.22
N CYS A 358 2.13 15.06 8.92
CA CYS A 358 2.27 16.47 9.29
C CYS A 358 3.67 16.97 8.94
N ILE A 359 3.74 18.18 8.36
CA ILE A 359 4.97 18.90 8.05
C ILE A 359 5.05 20.11 8.99
N PRO A 360 6.18 20.37 9.67
CA PRO A 360 6.29 21.56 10.53
C PRO A 360 6.26 22.83 9.70
N LYS A 361 5.55 23.85 10.16
CA LYS A 361 5.50 25.21 9.57
C LYS A 361 6.27 26.25 10.36
N SER A 362 6.49 25.98 11.63
CA SER A 362 7.27 26.80 12.54
C SER A 362 8.15 25.90 13.39
N ASP A 363 8.89 26.46 14.31
CA ASP A 363 9.48 25.68 15.41
C ASP A 363 8.38 24.93 16.14
N VAL A 364 8.63 23.64 16.44
CA VAL A 364 7.64 22.74 17.05
C VAL A 364 8.22 22.04 18.27
N LYS A 365 7.36 21.95 19.31
CA LYS A 365 7.63 21.14 20.49
C LYS A 365 6.63 19.98 20.53
N LEU A 366 7.15 18.79 20.65
CA LEU A 366 6.42 17.52 20.56
C LEU A 366 6.61 16.72 21.87
N ALA A 367 5.55 15.98 22.26
CA ALA A 367 5.58 15.10 23.43
C ALA A 367 4.93 13.74 23.13
#